data_d632ead46ccc5feaf34de9f9f5a5bdd3
#
_entry.id   d632ead46ccc5feaf34de9f9f5a5bdd3
#
_cell.length_a   1.000
_cell.length_b   1.000
_cell.length_c   1.000
_cell.angle_alpha   90.00
_cell.angle_beta   90.00
_cell.angle_gamma   90.00
#
_symmetry.space_group_name_H-M   'P 1'
#
loop_
_entity.id
_entity.type
_entity.pdbx_description
1 polymer ?
#
loop_
_entity_poly.entity_id
_entity_poly.type
_entity_poly.pdbx_seq_one_letter_code
_entity_poly.pdbx_strand_id
1 'polypeptide(L)'
;MAVKEIVQVWDGKEIIRDNVEFLMEPTKKVNFPLSTNTKEIISDLIDTYQATPCAGVAANQIGYNKNIFIGKKNDLDHDKDFIIHINPKIDKTSDDSMQSGPEGCLSIPEKTFIMPRFDKITIRRYDENGRKQVDKLNGFISRLFQHEMEHLQGRLMIGGKIHDEMPVD
;
A
#
# COMPACT_ATOMS: atom_id res chain seq x y z
N MET A 1 2.70 13.22 14.41
CA MET A 1 2.71 12.00 15.25
C MET A 1 1.31 11.70 15.70
N ALA A 2 0.55 11.09 14.83
CA ALA A 2 -0.85 10.82 15.14
C ALA A 2 -1.37 9.63 14.34
N VAL A 3 -2.34 8.93 14.92
CA VAL A 3 -3.16 7.98 14.20
C VAL A 3 -4.09 8.77 13.30
N LYS A 4 -4.05 8.47 12.01
CA LYS A 4 -4.86 9.15 10.99
C LYS A 4 -6.05 8.32 10.57
N GLU A 5 -7.11 9.00 10.18
CA GLU A 5 -8.24 8.34 9.56
C GLU A 5 -7.87 7.82 8.17
N ILE A 6 -8.37 6.64 7.85
CA ILE A 6 -8.17 6.06 6.52
C ILE A 6 -9.08 6.78 5.52
N VAL A 7 -8.50 7.22 4.41
CA VAL A 7 -9.27 7.76 3.28
C VAL A 7 -10.04 6.61 2.65
N GLN A 8 -11.36 6.63 2.78
CA GLN A 8 -12.25 5.58 2.30
C GLN A 8 -13.02 6.05 1.07
N VAL A 9 -13.20 5.16 0.11
CA VAL A 9 -13.94 5.44 -1.12
C VAL A 9 -15.41 5.02 -1.05
N TRP A 10 -15.80 4.39 0.05
CA TRP A 10 -17.12 3.82 0.26
C TRP A 10 -17.56 4.06 1.70
N ASP A 11 -18.74 4.58 1.88
CA ASP A 11 -19.29 4.89 3.22
C ASP A 11 -20.30 3.86 3.73
N GLY A 12 -20.46 2.74 3.03
CA GLY A 12 -21.47 1.72 3.30
C GLY A 12 -22.72 1.84 2.41
N LYS A 13 -22.86 2.95 1.70
CA LYS A 13 -24.01 3.24 0.81
C LYS A 13 -23.58 3.78 -0.54
N GLU A 14 -22.66 4.72 -0.57
CA GLU A 14 -22.27 5.45 -1.77
C GLU A 14 -20.76 5.54 -1.91
N ILE A 15 -20.32 5.76 -3.13
CA ILE A 15 -18.92 6.05 -3.44
C ILE A 15 -18.64 7.51 -3.09
N ILE A 16 -17.55 7.73 -2.36
CA ILE A 16 -17.08 9.08 -1.99
C ILE A 16 -16.13 9.55 -3.09
N ARG A 17 -16.65 10.32 -4.05
CA ARG A 17 -15.92 10.69 -5.28
C ARG A 17 -14.63 11.44 -5.05
N ASP A 18 -14.61 12.41 -4.13
CA ASP A 18 -13.40 13.19 -3.85
C ASP A 18 -12.28 12.30 -3.34
N ASN A 19 -12.60 11.31 -2.54
CA ASN A 19 -11.63 10.36 -2.03
C ASN A 19 -11.12 9.42 -3.13
N VAL A 20 -11.99 9.00 -4.04
CA VAL A 20 -11.59 8.22 -5.22
C VAL A 20 -10.60 9.01 -6.07
N GLU A 21 -10.91 10.26 -6.38
CA GLU A 21 -10.04 11.14 -7.16
C GLU A 21 -8.68 11.30 -6.50
N PHE A 22 -8.64 11.54 -5.20
CA PHE A 22 -7.40 11.67 -4.45
C PHE A 22 -6.56 10.39 -4.50
N LEU A 23 -7.18 9.24 -4.26
CA LEU A 23 -6.47 7.95 -4.25
C LEU A 23 -6.07 7.47 -5.65
N MET A 24 -6.68 8.00 -6.69
CA MET A 24 -6.32 7.68 -8.08
C MET A 24 -5.22 8.59 -8.63
N GLU A 25 -4.72 9.53 -7.86
CA GLU A 25 -3.55 10.30 -8.24
C GLU A 25 -2.28 9.50 -7.95
N PRO A 26 -1.35 9.36 -8.92
CA PRO A 26 -0.02 8.83 -8.63
C PRO A 26 0.67 9.69 -7.58
N THR A 27 1.30 9.04 -6.61
CA THR A 27 1.95 9.75 -5.52
C THR A 27 3.27 10.40 -5.97
N LYS A 28 3.64 11.45 -5.24
CA LYS A 28 4.85 12.23 -5.55
C LYS A 28 6.08 11.62 -4.92
N LYS A 29 7.16 11.60 -5.70
CA LYS A 29 8.47 11.14 -5.25
C LYS A 29 8.95 11.90 -4.03
N VAL A 30 9.57 11.20 -3.11
CA VAL A 30 10.23 11.76 -1.93
C VAL A 30 11.67 12.14 -2.28
N ASN A 31 12.10 13.31 -1.85
CA ASN A 31 13.48 13.76 -2.01
C ASN A 31 14.27 13.53 -0.72
N PHE A 32 15.59 13.37 -0.87
CA PHE A 32 16.50 13.20 0.27
C PHE A 32 17.46 14.37 0.35
N PRO A 33 17.91 14.76 1.54
CA PRO A 33 17.50 14.24 2.85
C PRO A 33 16.03 14.52 3.13
N LEU A 34 15.42 13.70 4.01
CA LEU A 34 14.01 13.86 4.35
C LEU A 34 13.72 15.20 5.01
N SER A 35 12.68 15.89 4.55
CA SER A 35 12.19 17.09 5.19
C SER A 35 11.52 16.76 6.54
N THR A 36 11.38 17.75 7.39
CA THR A 36 10.63 17.61 8.65
C THR A 36 9.20 17.11 8.38
N ASN A 37 8.55 17.68 7.37
CA ASN A 37 7.21 17.26 6.99
C ASN A 37 7.15 15.77 6.59
N THR A 38 8.10 15.30 5.81
CA THR A 38 8.14 13.87 5.41
C THR A 38 8.38 12.97 6.62
N LYS A 39 9.22 13.38 7.55
CA LYS A 39 9.44 12.63 8.80
C LYS A 39 8.16 12.52 9.64
N GLU A 40 7.37 13.59 9.69
CA GLU A 40 6.06 13.58 10.36
C GLU A 40 5.08 12.63 9.68
N ILE A 41 5.06 12.62 8.35
CA ILE A 41 4.23 11.68 7.59
C ILE A 41 4.59 10.23 7.90
N ILE A 42 5.88 9.92 7.96
CA ILE A 42 6.36 8.57 8.32
C ILE A 42 5.93 8.22 9.74
N SER A 43 6.04 9.17 10.68
CA SER A 43 5.58 8.96 12.05
C SER A 43 4.07 8.69 12.12
N ASP A 44 3.26 9.43 11.37
CA ASP A 44 1.82 9.21 11.30
C ASP A 44 1.48 7.86 10.67
N LEU A 45 2.25 7.43 9.66
CA LEU A 45 2.10 6.09 9.07
C LEU A 45 2.36 4.99 10.09
N ILE A 46 3.43 5.12 10.87
CA ILE A 46 3.77 4.14 11.91
C ILE A 46 2.66 4.07 12.95
N ASP A 47 2.23 5.22 13.47
CA ASP A 47 1.17 5.28 14.48
C ASP A 47 -0.13 4.66 13.97
N THR A 48 -0.51 4.97 12.74
CA THR A 48 -1.73 4.44 12.12
C THR A 48 -1.63 2.93 11.89
N TYR A 49 -0.49 2.47 11.39
CA TYR A 49 -0.23 1.05 11.16
C TYR A 49 -0.33 0.24 12.47
N GLN A 50 0.28 0.74 13.52
CA GLN A 50 0.28 0.06 14.82
C GLN A 50 -1.08 0.04 15.49
N ALA A 51 -1.91 1.05 15.24
CA ALA A 51 -3.25 1.17 15.80
C ALA A 51 -4.33 0.47 14.97
N THR A 52 -4.01 0.00 13.77
CA THR A 52 -4.99 -0.53 12.81
C THR A 52 -4.69 -1.99 12.49
N PRO A 53 -5.68 -2.91 12.53
CA PRO A 53 -5.47 -4.29 12.10
C PRO A 53 -5.31 -4.34 10.58
N CYS A 54 -4.07 -4.35 10.11
CA CYS A 54 -3.75 -4.39 8.68
C CYS A 54 -2.36 -4.95 8.45
N ALA A 55 -2.09 -5.38 7.22
CA ALA A 55 -0.77 -5.82 6.79
C ALA A 55 0.08 -4.67 6.24
N GLY A 56 -0.56 -3.61 5.80
CA GLY A 56 0.14 -2.43 5.28
C GLY A 56 -0.80 -1.26 5.05
N VAL A 57 -0.22 -0.07 4.90
CA VAL A 57 -0.94 1.14 4.57
C VAL A 57 -0.03 2.11 3.82
N ALA A 58 -0.56 2.72 2.78
CA ALA A 58 0.15 3.70 1.96
C ALA A 58 -0.12 5.12 2.46
N ALA A 59 0.82 6.04 2.20
CA ALA A 59 0.70 7.43 2.64
C ALA A 59 -0.56 8.12 2.11
N ASN A 60 -0.95 7.84 0.88
CA ASN A 60 -2.17 8.43 0.33
C ASN A 60 -3.44 7.91 1.02
N GLN A 61 -3.42 6.71 1.58
CA GLN A 61 -4.55 6.20 2.36
C GLN A 61 -4.77 6.95 3.68
N ILE A 62 -3.80 7.72 4.13
CA ILE A 62 -3.93 8.59 5.31
C ILE A 62 -3.88 10.08 4.94
N GLY A 63 -4.09 10.40 3.67
CA GLY A 63 -4.25 11.78 3.20
C GLY A 63 -2.99 12.47 2.71
N TYR A 64 -1.87 11.77 2.56
CA TYR A 64 -0.61 12.37 2.11
C TYR A 64 -0.19 11.87 0.73
N ASN A 65 -0.06 12.78 -0.23
CA ASN A 65 0.38 12.42 -1.57
C ASN A 65 1.92 12.29 -1.61
N LYS A 66 2.40 11.17 -1.05
CA LYS A 66 3.84 10.85 -1.00
C LYS A 66 4.06 9.38 -1.34
N ASN A 67 5.15 9.11 -2.05
CA ASN A 67 5.50 7.77 -2.49
C ASN A 67 6.16 6.95 -1.37
N ILE A 68 5.36 6.66 -0.34
CA ILE A 68 5.77 5.93 0.86
C ILE A 68 4.66 4.96 1.25
N PHE A 69 5.03 3.74 1.65
CA PHE A 69 4.10 2.88 2.39
C PHE A 69 4.82 2.14 3.52
N ILE A 70 4.04 1.67 4.47
CA ILE A 70 4.47 0.81 5.55
C ILE A 70 3.83 -0.56 5.37
N GLY A 71 4.57 -1.64 5.63
CA GLY A 71 4.06 -2.98 5.52
C GLY A 71 4.75 -3.96 6.46
N LYS A 72 4.09 -5.08 6.72
CA LYS A 72 4.66 -6.17 7.51
C LYS A 72 6.00 -6.58 6.93
N LYS A 73 6.94 -6.86 7.81
CA LYS A 73 8.26 -7.37 7.44
C LYS A 73 8.22 -8.86 7.11
N ASN A 74 7.40 -9.62 7.83
CA ASN A 74 7.29 -11.06 7.72
C ASN A 74 5.84 -11.51 7.66
N ASP A 75 5.62 -12.71 7.15
CA ASP A 75 4.29 -13.34 7.11
C ASP A 75 4.01 -14.13 8.40
N LEU A 76 4.24 -13.50 9.54
CA LEU A 76 3.93 -14.05 10.85
C LEU A 76 2.75 -13.31 11.46
N ASP A 77 1.68 -14.01 11.79
CA ASP A 77 0.41 -13.42 12.22
C ASP A 77 0.54 -12.48 13.42
N HIS A 78 1.39 -12.84 14.37
CA HIS A 78 1.59 -12.07 15.59
C HIS A 78 2.72 -11.03 15.49
N ASP A 79 3.38 -10.95 14.34
CA ASP A 79 4.52 -10.07 14.16
C ASP A 79 4.05 -8.68 13.73
N LYS A 80 4.42 -7.67 14.52
CA LYS A 80 4.17 -6.27 14.22
C LYS A 80 5.42 -5.56 13.67
N ASP A 81 6.48 -6.29 13.40
CA ASP A 81 7.64 -5.74 12.71
C ASP A 81 7.25 -5.25 11.33
N PHE A 82 7.77 -4.10 10.97
CA PHE A 82 7.39 -3.42 9.73
C PHE A 82 8.62 -2.88 8.99
N ILE A 83 8.40 -2.54 7.74
CA ILE A 83 9.38 -1.83 6.93
C ILE A 83 8.70 -0.58 6.36
N ILE A 84 9.41 0.55 6.38
CA ILE A 84 9.03 1.76 5.66
C ILE A 84 9.68 1.68 4.27
N HIS A 85 8.84 1.73 3.25
CA HIS A 85 9.28 1.70 1.85
C HIS A 85 9.14 3.10 1.25
N ILE A 86 10.27 3.75 0.94
CA ILE A 86 10.29 5.07 0.32
C ILE A 86 10.69 4.94 -1.14
N ASN A 87 9.94 5.56 -2.04
CA ASN A 87 10.15 5.46 -3.49
C ASN A 87 10.32 4.01 -3.97
N PRO A 88 9.43 3.08 -3.57
CA PRO A 88 9.57 1.69 -3.93
C PRO A 88 9.33 1.45 -5.41
N LYS A 89 9.94 0.40 -5.96
CA LYS A 89 9.71 -0.06 -7.33
C LYS A 89 9.81 -1.58 -7.41
N ILE A 90 9.05 -2.15 -8.32
CA ILE A 90 9.16 -3.56 -8.70
C ILE A 90 10.05 -3.63 -9.94
N ASP A 91 11.19 -4.29 -9.82
CA ASP A 91 12.16 -4.41 -10.91
C ASP A 91 11.99 -5.69 -11.73
N LYS A 92 11.52 -6.77 -11.09
CA LYS A 92 11.29 -8.06 -11.75
C LYS A 92 10.07 -8.76 -11.16
N THR A 93 9.40 -9.53 -11.99
CA THR A 93 8.24 -10.34 -11.62
C THR A 93 8.43 -11.79 -12.08
N SER A 94 7.80 -12.72 -11.38
CA SER A 94 7.75 -14.13 -11.78
C SER A 94 6.63 -14.34 -12.78
N ASP A 95 6.90 -14.09 -14.05
CA ASP A 95 5.87 -14.18 -15.09
C ASP A 95 5.29 -15.60 -15.25
N ASP A 96 6.01 -16.61 -14.81
CA ASP A 96 5.65 -18.02 -14.85
C ASP A 96 5.02 -18.57 -13.56
N SER A 97 4.91 -17.74 -12.54
CA SER A 97 4.39 -18.16 -11.23
C SER A 97 3.50 -17.07 -10.63
N MET A 98 2.21 -17.39 -10.57
CA MET A 98 1.18 -16.50 -10.04
C MET A 98 0.50 -17.13 -8.84
N GLN A 99 0.00 -16.29 -7.96
CA GLN A 99 -0.89 -16.66 -6.88
C GLN A 99 -2.21 -15.90 -7.00
N SER A 100 -3.30 -16.49 -6.55
CA SER A 100 -4.59 -15.82 -6.42
C SER A 100 -5.12 -16.03 -5.02
N GLY A 101 -5.76 -15.02 -4.49
CA GLY A 101 -6.34 -15.11 -3.18
C GLY A 101 -7.09 -13.85 -2.78
N PRO A 102 -7.77 -13.89 -1.62
CA PRO A 102 -8.57 -12.78 -1.16
C PRO A 102 -7.68 -11.65 -0.65
N GLU A 103 -8.07 -10.42 -0.98
CA GLU A 103 -7.48 -9.20 -0.45
C GLU A 103 -8.57 -8.25 0.00
N GLY A 104 -8.38 -7.67 1.19
CA GLY A 104 -9.14 -6.53 1.64
C GLY A 104 -8.32 -5.25 1.48
N CYS A 105 -8.99 -4.12 1.57
CA CYS A 105 -8.35 -2.82 1.52
C CYS A 105 -9.00 -1.89 2.53
N LEU A 106 -8.19 -1.23 3.36
CA LEU A 106 -8.70 -0.28 4.35
C LEU A 106 -9.53 0.85 3.73
N SER A 107 -9.17 1.25 2.51
CA SER A 107 -9.88 2.30 1.77
C SER A 107 -11.20 1.82 1.16
N ILE A 108 -11.43 0.52 1.11
CA ILE A 108 -12.65 -0.11 0.56
C ILE A 108 -13.20 -1.04 1.64
N PRO A 109 -13.86 -0.50 2.67
CA PRO A 109 -14.32 -1.30 3.80
C PRO A 109 -15.40 -2.30 3.39
N GLU A 110 -15.45 -3.43 4.11
CA GLU A 110 -16.47 -4.48 3.96
C GLU A 110 -16.44 -5.23 2.62
N LYS A 111 -15.41 -5.04 1.80
CA LYS A 111 -15.24 -5.70 0.51
C LYS A 111 -14.01 -6.58 0.49
N THR A 112 -14.12 -7.72 -0.18
CA THR A 112 -13.02 -8.65 -0.41
C THR A 112 -12.94 -8.95 -1.89
N PHE A 113 -11.72 -8.94 -2.41
CA PHE A 113 -11.43 -9.13 -3.83
C PHE A 113 -10.55 -10.35 -4.01
N ILE A 114 -10.81 -11.16 -5.02
CA ILE A 114 -9.88 -12.22 -5.41
C ILE A 114 -8.92 -11.62 -6.43
N MET A 115 -7.66 -11.48 -6.03
CA MET A 115 -6.65 -10.79 -6.82
C MET A 115 -5.54 -11.73 -7.26
N PRO A 116 -5.25 -11.78 -8.57
CA PRO A 116 -4.04 -12.44 -9.05
C PRO A 116 -2.82 -11.56 -8.75
N ARG A 117 -1.75 -12.18 -8.28
CA ARG A 117 -0.50 -11.48 -7.95
C ARG A 117 0.68 -12.33 -8.40
N PHE A 118 1.79 -11.69 -8.73
CA PHE A 118 3.03 -12.40 -8.97
C PHE A 118 3.50 -13.06 -7.67
N ASP A 119 3.88 -14.32 -7.77
CA ASP A 119 4.31 -15.10 -6.61
C ASP A 119 5.67 -14.64 -6.07
N LYS A 120 6.57 -14.23 -6.97
CA LYS A 120 7.90 -13.73 -6.63
C LYS A 120 8.17 -12.42 -7.35
N ILE A 121 8.74 -11.47 -6.63
CA ILE A 121 9.15 -10.19 -7.21
C ILE A 121 10.52 -9.80 -6.67
N THR A 122 11.24 -9.01 -7.44
CA THR A 122 12.44 -8.31 -6.98
C THR A 122 12.09 -6.83 -6.92
N ILE A 123 12.34 -6.22 -5.76
CA ILE A 123 11.97 -4.84 -5.51
C ILE A 123 13.18 -4.02 -5.11
N ARG A 124 13.06 -2.72 -5.27
CA ARG A 124 13.99 -1.76 -4.66
C ARG A 124 13.18 -0.73 -3.89
N ARG A 125 13.79 -0.21 -2.87
CA ARG A 125 13.26 0.86 -2.05
C ARG A 125 14.40 1.66 -1.45
N TYR A 126 14.09 2.74 -0.81
CA TYR A 126 15.06 3.56 -0.10
C TYR A 126 14.67 3.62 1.37
N ASP A 127 15.66 3.57 2.25
CA ASP A 127 15.44 3.78 3.67
C ASP A 127 15.38 5.29 4.01
N GLU A 128 15.17 5.61 5.27
CA GLU A 128 15.05 6.99 5.72
C GLU A 128 16.34 7.81 5.55
N ASN A 129 17.47 7.15 5.35
CA ASN A 129 18.75 7.78 5.07
C ASN A 129 19.03 7.93 3.56
N GLY A 130 18.07 7.54 2.73
CA GLY A 130 18.24 7.59 1.28
C GLY A 130 19.07 6.45 0.71
N ARG A 131 19.31 5.41 1.48
CA ARG A 131 20.10 4.24 1.03
C ARG A 131 19.20 3.26 0.29
N LYS A 132 19.65 2.85 -0.87
CA LYS A 132 18.94 1.86 -1.70
C LYS A 132 19.00 0.48 -1.05
N GLN A 133 17.86 -0.19 -1.00
CA GLN A 133 17.70 -1.57 -0.57
C GLN A 133 17.08 -2.37 -1.72
N VAL A 134 17.57 -3.58 -1.94
CA VAL A 134 17.05 -4.50 -2.96
C VAL A 134 16.68 -5.80 -2.27
N ASP A 135 15.45 -6.26 -2.46
CA ASP A 135 14.96 -7.48 -1.83
C ASP A 135 14.23 -8.36 -2.84
N LYS A 136 14.27 -9.66 -2.59
CA LYS A 136 13.46 -10.65 -3.29
C LYS A 136 12.33 -11.07 -2.36
N LEU A 137 11.10 -10.87 -2.80
CA LEU A 137 9.90 -11.17 -2.02
C LEU A 137 9.12 -12.31 -2.67
N ASN A 138 8.46 -13.11 -1.85
CA ASN A 138 7.60 -14.18 -2.32
C ASN A 138 6.36 -14.30 -1.44
N GLY A 139 5.38 -15.08 -1.90
CA GLY A 139 4.19 -15.40 -1.13
C GLY A 139 3.39 -14.17 -0.71
N PHE A 140 2.96 -14.15 0.55
CA PHE A 140 2.14 -13.08 1.09
C PHE A 140 2.81 -11.71 1.03
N ILE A 141 4.11 -11.63 1.34
CA ILE A 141 4.84 -10.35 1.31
C ILE A 141 4.95 -9.81 -0.11
N SER A 142 5.10 -10.68 -1.11
CA SER A 142 5.02 -10.28 -2.51
C SER A 142 3.65 -9.70 -2.85
N ARG A 143 2.57 -10.35 -2.42
CA ARG A 143 1.19 -9.89 -2.59
C ARG A 143 0.98 -8.51 -1.96
N LEU A 144 1.39 -8.37 -0.70
CA LEU A 144 1.27 -7.12 0.05
C LEU A 144 1.98 -5.97 -0.67
N PHE A 145 3.22 -6.19 -1.09
CA PHE A 145 4.01 -5.16 -1.77
C PHE A 145 3.32 -4.71 -3.07
N GLN A 146 2.81 -5.64 -3.86
CA GLN A 146 2.09 -5.32 -5.09
C GLN A 146 0.81 -4.52 -4.82
N HIS A 147 0.07 -4.88 -3.78
CA HIS A 147 -1.14 -4.16 -3.36
C HIS A 147 -0.81 -2.70 -3.00
N GLU A 148 0.19 -2.49 -2.15
CA GLU A 148 0.59 -1.15 -1.70
C GLU A 148 1.19 -0.33 -2.86
N MET A 149 1.94 -0.95 -3.76
CA MET A 149 2.45 -0.29 -4.96
C MET A 149 1.31 0.26 -5.83
N GLU A 150 0.21 -0.46 -5.94
CA GLU A 150 -0.94 0.01 -6.70
C GLU A 150 -1.51 1.29 -6.10
N HIS A 151 -1.61 1.39 -4.77
CA HIS A 151 -2.00 2.64 -4.11
C HIS A 151 -1.09 3.79 -4.50
N LEU A 152 0.22 3.58 -4.47
CA LEU A 152 1.19 4.62 -4.82
C LEU A 152 1.13 5.02 -6.29
N GLN A 153 0.68 4.12 -7.15
CA GLN A 153 0.50 4.38 -8.58
C GLN A 153 -0.87 5.01 -8.90
N GLY A 154 -1.69 5.26 -7.88
CA GLY A 154 -3.04 5.80 -8.06
C GLY A 154 -4.04 4.78 -8.58
N ARG A 155 -3.89 3.52 -8.21
CA ARG A 155 -4.80 2.44 -8.57
C ARG A 155 -5.57 1.95 -7.37
N LEU A 156 -6.84 1.66 -7.60
CA LEU A 156 -7.73 1.05 -6.61
C LEU A 156 -8.31 -0.23 -7.18
N MET A 157 -8.63 -1.19 -6.32
CA MET A 157 -9.26 -2.44 -6.75
C MET A 157 -10.66 -2.22 -7.32
N ILE A 158 -11.29 -1.08 -7.08
CA ILE A 158 -12.60 -0.73 -7.64
C ILE A 158 -12.51 0.32 -8.75
N GLY A 159 -11.30 0.84 -9.03
CA GLY A 159 -11.10 1.88 -10.03
C GLY A 159 -10.47 1.36 -11.30
N GLY A 160 -10.55 2.15 -12.37
CA GLY A 160 -9.92 1.82 -13.62
C GLY A 160 -10.41 0.50 -14.21
N LYS A 161 -9.49 -0.39 -14.50
CA LYS A 161 -9.81 -1.66 -15.14
C LYS A 161 -10.58 -2.64 -14.26
N ILE A 162 -10.55 -2.44 -12.95
CA ILE A 162 -11.09 -3.42 -12.01
C ILE A 162 -12.51 -3.06 -11.58
N HIS A 163 -12.93 -1.82 -11.79
CA HIS A 163 -14.25 -1.40 -11.33
C HIS A 163 -15.40 -2.14 -12.01
N ASP A 164 -15.18 -2.65 -13.22
CA ASP A 164 -16.19 -3.45 -13.93
C ASP A 164 -16.29 -4.87 -13.36
N GLU A 165 -15.30 -5.28 -12.59
CA GLU A 165 -15.22 -6.56 -11.92
C GLU A 165 -15.47 -6.40 -10.42
N MET A 166 -16.47 -5.62 -10.07
CA MET A 166 -16.81 -5.38 -8.67
C MET A 166 -16.99 -6.70 -7.94
N PRO A 167 -16.35 -6.85 -6.80
CA PRO A 167 -16.41 -8.11 -6.08
C PRO A 167 -17.80 -8.39 -5.59
N VAL A 168 -18.12 -9.65 -5.56
CA VAL A 168 -19.29 -10.13 -4.85
C VAL A 168 -18.83 -10.45 -3.45
N ASP A 169 -19.48 -9.86 -2.49
CA ASP A 169 -19.19 -10.10 -1.08
C ASP A 169 -19.47 -11.56 -0.69
#